data_333a31e876bf08bc5f19a92186585ac2
#
_entry.id   333a31e876bf08bc5f19a92186585ac2
#
_cell.length_a   1.000
_cell.length_b   1.000
_cell.length_c   1.000
_cell.angle_alpha   90.00
_cell.angle_beta   90.00
_cell.angle_gamma   90.00
#
_symmetry.space_group_name_H-M   'P 1'
#
loop_
_entity.id
_entity.type
_entity.pdbx_description
1 polymer ?
#
loop_
_entity_poly.entity_id
_entity_poly.type
_entity_poly.pdbx_seq_one_letter_code
_entity_poly.pdbx_strand_id
1 'polypeptide(L)'
;MAPTTFADKGGKPSADRILTPVRSRSLRGFLLALAVPSLLVLALLVPAIAPGQSAEERPRVLAAHLDNDINPVTQEFVDGAVDRAEDEGFDAVVLVLDTPGGLSSSMRGIAKRFLASTVPVIVYVAPPGSSADSAGAVIAMAADVAAMAPQTNIGSSTPISLGGEDISKDLRRKVINDAAAYVGELAREHDRNVPAARRMVTRASNYGARQAEAIGLVEVVAPTLPALLDEIDGTKTIPKGLVLNTAGADVEDVEMTFWQRARDLLVDPNLITLMLSIGLIGIVVELWNPGLIFPGTVGAISLILGLYGLQVLPVSLAGLFLMLLAAAFFVAEAFVPTHGALTVAGAVMFVLGALMLFDPAGDAYQVSLPVALGIAGTLTLLLGLAFTRVVRVARQPAAVGVSGLVGSEGVVRRGGLVSLNGELWRAQAADGTPLVAGEHVRVEQVEDDLRLVVGSVSSPTREEPT
;
A
#
# COMPACT_ATOMS: atom_id res chain seq x y z
N MET A 1 58.40 0.98 5.10
CA MET A 1 59.12 1.71 4.06
C MET A 1 58.50 3.10 3.97
N ALA A 2 59.04 4.05 4.69
CA ALA A 2 58.82 5.48 4.56
C ALA A 2 59.98 6.03 3.69
N PRO A 3 60.12 7.30 3.41
CA PRO A 3 59.26 8.47 3.22
C PRO A 3 59.62 9.27 1.95
N THR A 4 58.97 10.37 1.63
CA THR A 4 59.70 11.59 1.15
C THR A 4 58.81 12.83 1.24
N THR A 5 59.27 13.74 2.06
CA THR A 5 59.19 15.20 2.13
C THR A 5 59.55 15.92 0.84
N PHE A 6 58.90 17.05 0.54
CA PHE A 6 59.57 18.22 -0.05
C PHE A 6 58.91 19.52 0.42
N ALA A 7 59.74 20.34 1.07
CA ALA A 7 59.54 21.75 1.36
C ALA A 7 60.09 22.56 0.19
N ASP A 8 59.64 23.77 -0.06
CA ASP A 8 60.51 24.99 -0.03
C ASP A 8 59.73 26.25 -0.45
N LYS A 9 59.85 27.26 0.40
CA LYS A 9 60.37 28.64 0.26
C LYS A 9 59.67 29.68 -0.61
N GLY A 10 59.52 30.82 0.05
CA GLY A 10 59.98 32.12 -0.33
C GLY A 10 58.90 33.18 -0.49
N GLY A 11 58.84 34.21 0.26
CA GLY A 11 59.60 35.42 0.27
C GLY A 11 58.73 36.58 0.74
N LYS A 12 59.16 37.28 1.78
CA LYS A 12 58.79 38.67 2.12
C LYS A 12 59.34 39.65 1.13
N PRO A 13 58.85 40.91 1.01
CA PRO A 13 59.42 41.92 1.86
C PRO A 13 58.46 43.02 2.43
N SER A 14 59.00 43.64 3.42
CA SER A 14 58.71 44.80 4.24
C SER A 14 58.40 46.11 3.52
N ALA A 15 57.58 46.99 4.15
CA ALA A 15 57.77 48.44 4.13
C ALA A 15 57.18 49.08 5.35
N ASP A 16 58.05 49.54 6.19
CA ASP A 16 57.84 50.50 7.30
C ASP A 16 57.23 51.81 6.81
N ARG A 17 56.27 52.35 7.56
CA ARG A 17 56.11 53.79 7.75
C ARG A 17 55.69 54.13 9.16
N ILE A 18 56.58 54.72 9.88
CA ILE A 18 56.49 55.43 11.14
C ILE A 18 55.56 56.62 10.98
N LEU A 19 54.57 56.75 11.86
CA LEU A 19 53.97 58.05 12.24
C LEU A 19 53.72 58.11 13.72
N THR A 20 54.26 59.14 14.35
CA THR A 20 54.34 59.52 15.74
C THR A 20 52.99 59.86 16.40
N PRO A 21 52.84 59.78 17.73
CA PRO A 21 51.60 59.99 18.47
C PRO A 21 51.30 61.46 18.75
N VAL A 22 50.08 61.88 18.44
CA VAL A 22 49.52 63.16 18.95
C VAL A 22 48.81 62.91 20.27
N ARG A 23 49.32 63.55 21.29
CA ARG A 23 48.80 63.62 22.67
C ARG A 23 47.58 64.53 22.71
N SER A 24 46.40 64.04 22.98
CA SER A 24 45.24 64.83 23.40
C SER A 24 44.79 64.39 24.82
N ARG A 25 45.24 65.09 25.79
CA ARG A 25 44.70 65.17 27.15
C ARG A 25 43.50 66.15 27.07
N SER A 26 42.28 65.70 27.38
CA SER A 26 41.20 66.46 28.03
C SER A 26 39.78 66.04 27.72
N LEU A 27 39.48 64.82 27.24
CA LEU A 27 38.07 64.38 27.02
C LEU A 27 37.59 63.29 28.00
N ARG A 28 38.47 62.78 28.88
CA ARG A 28 38.09 61.69 29.81
C ARG A 28 37.40 62.19 31.09
N GLY A 29 37.47 63.45 31.42
CA GLY A 29 36.88 64.03 32.65
C GLY A 29 35.42 64.43 32.48
N PHE A 30 34.95 64.71 31.25
CA PHE A 30 33.59 65.22 31.03
C PHE A 30 32.56 64.13 30.78
N LEU A 31 33.02 62.98 30.31
CA LEU A 31 32.13 61.82 30.04
C LEU A 31 31.81 60.98 31.25
N LEU A 32 32.61 61.04 32.32
CA LEU A 32 32.34 60.32 33.56
C LEU A 32 31.34 61.07 34.49
N ALA A 33 31.15 62.37 34.35
CA ALA A 33 30.23 63.17 35.16
C ALA A 33 28.77 63.08 34.63
N LEU A 34 28.52 62.65 33.39
CA LEU A 34 27.19 62.49 32.81
C LEU A 34 26.70 61.04 32.78
N ALA A 35 27.61 60.06 32.96
CA ALA A 35 27.26 58.63 32.91
C ALA A 35 26.62 58.09 34.20
N VAL A 36 26.90 58.67 35.35
CA VAL A 36 26.41 58.20 36.66
C VAL A 36 24.92 58.49 36.87
N PRO A 37 24.40 59.70 36.55
CA PRO A 37 22.97 59.94 36.71
C PRO A 37 22.13 59.21 35.68
N SER A 38 22.66 58.96 34.45
CA SER A 38 21.93 58.23 33.40
C SER A 38 21.78 56.74 33.73
N LEU A 39 22.73 56.12 34.41
CA LEU A 39 22.64 54.73 34.84
C LEU A 39 21.66 54.55 36.01
N LEU A 40 21.51 55.55 36.89
CA LEU A 40 20.55 55.49 38.00
C LEU A 40 19.11 55.69 37.56
N VAL A 41 18.86 56.47 36.50
CA VAL A 41 17.52 56.63 35.91
C VAL A 41 17.14 55.43 35.08
N LEU A 42 18.10 54.75 34.42
CA LEU A 42 17.84 53.53 33.67
C LEU A 42 17.57 52.33 34.62
N ALA A 43 18.18 52.30 35.80
CA ALA A 43 17.92 51.29 36.82
C ALA A 43 16.54 51.43 37.49
N LEU A 44 15.96 52.64 37.48
CA LEU A 44 14.61 52.91 38.03
C LEU A 44 13.48 52.68 36.99
N LEU A 45 13.84 52.53 35.71
CA LEU A 45 12.93 52.24 34.61
C LEU A 45 12.91 50.75 34.20
N VAL A 46 13.72 49.88 34.81
CA VAL A 46 13.55 48.44 34.64
C VAL A 46 12.33 48.06 35.50
N PRO A 47 11.19 47.70 34.86
CA PRO A 47 10.11 47.12 35.62
C PRO A 47 10.70 45.93 36.36
N ALA A 48 10.52 45.88 37.69
CA ALA A 48 10.80 44.68 38.47
C ALA A 48 10.07 43.53 37.72
N ILE A 49 10.82 42.72 36.97
CA ILE A 49 10.31 41.45 36.50
C ILE A 49 10.06 40.68 37.80
N ALA A 50 8.79 40.74 38.27
CA ALA A 50 8.33 39.82 39.28
C ALA A 50 8.81 38.43 38.82
N PRO A 51 9.34 37.60 39.74
CA PRO A 51 9.63 36.22 39.36
C PRO A 51 8.33 35.71 38.72
N GLY A 52 8.38 35.51 37.44
CA GLY A 52 7.24 34.96 36.71
C GLY A 52 6.87 33.72 37.52
N GLN A 53 5.62 33.65 37.94
CA GLN A 53 5.02 32.35 38.23
C GLN A 53 5.48 31.48 37.09
N SER A 54 6.31 30.49 37.39
CA SER A 54 6.55 29.38 36.45
C SER A 54 5.14 29.02 36.01
N ALA A 55 4.81 29.31 34.74
CA ALA A 55 3.61 28.80 34.19
C ALA A 55 3.74 27.28 34.46
N GLU A 56 2.87 26.74 35.29
CA GLU A 56 2.81 25.28 35.43
C GLU A 56 2.72 24.78 34.01
N GLU A 57 3.80 24.17 33.56
CA GLU A 57 3.81 23.54 32.21
C GLU A 57 2.65 22.55 32.22
N ARG A 58 1.66 22.81 31.37
CA ARG A 58 0.52 21.92 31.27
C ARG A 58 1.03 20.55 30.87
N PRO A 59 0.49 19.49 31.46
CA PRO A 59 0.84 18.13 31.01
C PRO A 59 0.66 17.99 29.51
N ARG A 60 1.50 17.22 28.87
CA ARG A 60 1.42 16.94 27.43
C ARG A 60 1.02 15.49 27.21
N VAL A 61 -0.03 15.27 26.46
CA VAL A 61 -0.54 13.94 26.13
C VAL A 61 -0.54 13.73 24.61
N LEU A 62 0.04 12.63 24.18
CA LEU A 62 0.04 12.24 22.78
C LEU A 62 -1.15 11.31 22.50
N ALA A 63 -2.09 11.71 21.64
CA ALA A 63 -3.25 10.93 21.27
C ALA A 63 -3.07 10.33 19.87
N ALA A 64 -2.83 9.02 19.82
CA ALA A 64 -2.70 8.27 18.55
C ALA A 64 -4.06 7.65 18.18
N HIS A 65 -4.57 7.98 17.00
CA HIS A 65 -5.86 7.49 16.51
C HIS A 65 -5.69 6.27 15.60
N LEU A 66 -6.32 5.15 15.97
CA LEU A 66 -6.31 3.89 15.21
C LEU A 66 -7.75 3.38 15.03
N ASP A 67 -8.25 3.53 13.81
CA ASP A 67 -9.60 3.11 13.36
C ASP A 67 -9.52 2.02 12.28
N ASN A 68 -8.62 1.04 12.48
CA ASN A 68 -8.31 0.03 11.47
C ASN A 68 -7.99 -1.34 12.11
N ASP A 69 -7.73 -2.34 11.27
CA ASP A 69 -7.27 -3.66 11.71
C ASP A 69 -5.83 -3.63 12.26
N ILE A 70 -5.52 -4.59 13.11
CA ILE A 70 -4.21 -4.74 13.73
C ILE A 70 -3.30 -5.56 12.80
N ASN A 71 -2.39 -4.88 12.13
CA ASN A 71 -1.44 -5.42 11.17
C ASN A 71 -0.02 -4.85 11.42
N PRO A 72 1.02 -5.27 10.68
CA PRO A 72 2.38 -4.76 10.90
C PRO A 72 2.54 -3.25 10.67
N VAL A 73 1.73 -2.63 9.81
CA VAL A 73 1.81 -1.18 9.56
C VAL A 73 1.18 -0.40 10.72
N THR A 74 0.01 -0.85 11.20
CA THR A 74 -0.65 -0.25 12.35
C THR A 74 0.13 -0.49 13.64
N GLN A 75 0.82 -1.64 13.77
CA GLN A 75 1.78 -1.87 14.85
C GLN A 75 2.93 -0.84 14.79
N GLU A 76 3.57 -0.65 13.64
CA GLU A 76 4.66 0.35 13.47
C GLU A 76 4.18 1.76 13.83
N PHE A 77 2.95 2.12 13.50
CA PHE A 77 2.34 3.40 13.86
C PHE A 77 2.20 3.56 15.38
N VAL A 78 1.64 2.55 16.06
CA VAL A 78 1.45 2.56 17.51
C VAL A 78 2.79 2.55 18.24
N ASP A 79 3.73 1.70 17.82
CA ASP A 79 5.07 1.63 18.40
C ASP A 79 5.78 3.00 18.26
N GLY A 80 5.70 3.62 17.08
CA GLY A 80 6.26 4.95 16.81
C GLY A 80 5.62 6.08 17.62
N ALA A 81 4.32 6.00 17.93
CA ALA A 81 3.67 6.96 18.82
C ALA A 81 4.19 6.85 20.26
N VAL A 82 4.42 5.62 20.74
CA VAL A 82 4.99 5.40 22.07
C VAL A 82 6.46 5.84 22.11
N ASP A 83 7.27 5.52 21.08
CA ASP A 83 8.67 5.96 20.97
C ASP A 83 8.75 7.49 20.99
N ARG A 84 7.90 8.15 20.20
CA ARG A 84 7.84 9.62 20.15
C ARG A 84 7.49 10.24 21.51
N ALA A 85 6.54 9.64 22.23
CA ALA A 85 6.15 10.15 23.54
C ALA A 85 7.29 10.03 24.57
N GLU A 86 8.06 8.94 24.51
CA GLU A 86 9.24 8.77 25.36
C GLU A 86 10.35 9.75 24.99
N ASP A 87 10.64 9.93 23.69
CA ASP A 87 11.72 10.79 23.21
C ASP A 87 11.45 12.28 23.42
N GLU A 88 10.20 12.71 23.24
CA GLU A 88 9.79 14.11 23.38
C GLU A 88 9.29 14.49 24.79
N GLY A 89 9.25 13.54 25.72
CA GLY A 89 8.89 13.74 27.12
C GLY A 89 7.43 14.08 27.33
N PHE A 90 6.50 13.35 26.70
CA PHE A 90 5.08 13.42 27.01
C PHE A 90 4.78 12.76 28.36
N ASP A 91 3.75 13.26 29.06
CA ASP A 91 3.32 12.71 30.35
C ASP A 91 2.55 11.39 30.20
N ALA A 92 1.88 11.18 29.05
CA ALA A 92 1.19 9.95 28.71
C ALA A 92 0.96 9.80 27.19
N VAL A 93 0.69 8.55 26.77
CA VAL A 93 0.19 8.23 25.43
C VAL A 93 -1.22 7.69 25.56
N VAL A 94 -2.14 8.18 24.73
CA VAL A 94 -3.48 7.62 24.57
C VAL A 94 -3.60 6.99 23.19
N LEU A 95 -3.86 5.70 23.12
CA LEU A 95 -4.33 5.05 21.91
C LEU A 95 -5.87 5.13 21.86
N VAL A 96 -6.40 6.02 21.01
CA VAL A 96 -7.81 6.08 20.69
C VAL A 96 -8.11 4.98 19.70
N LEU A 97 -8.88 3.98 20.11
CA LEU A 97 -8.97 2.69 19.43
C LEU A 97 -10.39 2.38 18.94
N ASP A 98 -10.50 2.07 17.65
CA ASP A 98 -11.63 1.39 17.01
C ASP A 98 -11.10 0.30 16.08
N THR A 99 -11.30 -0.97 16.43
CA THR A 99 -10.71 -2.06 15.65
C THR A 99 -11.57 -3.33 15.68
N PRO A 100 -11.74 -3.99 14.51
CA PRO A 100 -12.36 -5.31 14.44
C PRO A 100 -11.40 -6.43 14.90
N GLY A 101 -10.11 -6.11 15.14
CA GLY A 101 -9.07 -7.05 15.49
C GLY A 101 -7.96 -7.10 14.47
N GLY A 102 -7.33 -8.26 14.29
CA GLY A 102 -6.24 -8.43 13.32
C GLY A 102 -5.24 -9.51 13.71
N LEU A 103 -3.99 -9.36 13.24
CA LEU A 103 -2.94 -10.36 13.38
C LEU A 103 -2.45 -10.51 14.83
N SER A 104 -2.43 -11.74 15.33
CA SER A 104 -1.91 -12.06 16.67
C SER A 104 -0.44 -11.67 16.86
N SER A 105 0.38 -11.69 15.82
CA SER A 105 1.79 -11.26 15.86
C SER A 105 1.88 -9.77 16.18
N SER A 106 1.16 -8.93 15.44
CA SER A 106 1.13 -7.48 15.63
C SER A 106 0.51 -7.07 16.96
N MET A 107 -0.60 -7.73 17.36
CA MET A 107 -1.19 -7.56 18.68
C MET A 107 -0.18 -7.81 19.81
N ARG A 108 0.56 -8.93 19.75
CA ARG A 108 1.60 -9.24 20.73
C ARG A 108 2.76 -8.26 20.69
N GLY A 109 3.12 -7.73 19.50
CA GLY A 109 4.11 -6.66 19.34
C GLY A 109 3.69 -5.41 20.08
N ILE A 110 2.48 -4.90 19.84
CA ILE A 110 1.91 -3.72 20.51
C ILE A 110 1.84 -3.94 22.03
N ALA A 111 1.28 -5.08 22.47
CA ALA A 111 1.20 -5.40 23.91
C ALA A 111 2.58 -5.40 24.57
N LYS A 112 3.59 -6.00 23.92
CA LYS A 112 4.98 -5.98 24.41
C LYS A 112 5.54 -4.56 24.47
N ARG A 113 5.25 -3.71 23.49
CA ARG A 113 5.70 -2.32 23.48
C ARG A 113 5.08 -1.53 24.61
N PHE A 114 3.79 -1.73 24.88
CA PHE A 114 3.10 -1.09 26.01
C PHE A 114 3.71 -1.48 27.36
N LEU A 115 3.92 -2.78 27.57
CA LEU A 115 4.54 -3.27 28.81
C LEU A 115 5.98 -2.75 29.03
N ALA A 116 6.70 -2.46 27.95
CA ALA A 116 8.07 -1.94 28.01
C ALA A 116 8.14 -0.41 28.06
N SER A 117 7.03 0.29 27.85
CA SER A 117 6.99 1.76 27.82
C SER A 117 7.36 2.37 29.16
N THR A 118 8.17 3.44 29.09
CA THR A 118 8.57 4.26 30.26
C THR A 118 7.57 5.37 30.58
N VAL A 119 6.67 5.69 29.63
CA VAL A 119 5.53 6.58 29.84
C VAL A 119 4.25 5.78 30.01
N PRO A 120 3.24 6.29 30.76
CA PRO A 120 1.95 5.64 30.86
C PRO A 120 1.26 5.52 29.50
N VAL A 121 0.72 4.32 29.21
CA VAL A 121 -0.05 4.05 27.99
C VAL A 121 -1.51 3.80 28.36
N ILE A 122 -2.39 4.59 27.79
CA ILE A 122 -3.84 4.53 27.98
C ILE A 122 -4.46 4.03 26.69
N VAL A 123 -5.32 3.03 26.74
CA VAL A 123 -6.19 2.64 25.62
C VAL A 123 -7.59 3.17 25.87
N TYR A 124 -8.10 3.97 24.95
CA TYR A 124 -9.43 4.55 25.01
C TYR A 124 -10.26 4.08 23.81
N VAL A 125 -11.21 3.19 24.04
CA VAL A 125 -12.12 2.70 23.00
C VAL A 125 -13.15 3.78 22.69
N ALA A 126 -12.97 4.47 21.59
CA ALA A 126 -13.76 5.64 21.20
C ALA A 126 -13.68 5.88 19.67
N PRO A 127 -14.59 6.67 19.09
CA PRO A 127 -15.75 7.38 19.68
C PRO A 127 -16.92 6.43 20.06
N PRO A 128 -18.07 6.94 20.53
CA PRO A 128 -19.25 6.14 20.73
C PRO A 128 -19.63 5.34 19.48
N GLY A 129 -19.83 4.01 19.61
CA GLY A 129 -20.05 3.09 18.51
C GLY A 129 -18.83 2.26 18.12
N SER A 130 -17.65 2.65 18.58
CA SER A 130 -16.40 1.91 18.37
C SER A 130 -16.33 0.60 19.14
N SER A 131 -15.44 -0.26 18.70
CA SER A 131 -15.15 -1.54 19.35
C SER A 131 -13.66 -1.81 19.51
N ALA A 132 -13.32 -2.52 20.58
CA ALA A 132 -12.03 -3.16 20.76
C ALA A 132 -12.23 -4.67 20.63
N ASP A 133 -12.42 -5.14 19.40
CA ASP A 133 -12.68 -6.55 19.13
C ASP A 133 -11.38 -7.35 18.96
N SER A 134 -11.41 -8.63 19.26
CA SER A 134 -10.33 -9.58 19.01
C SER A 134 -8.95 -9.09 19.53
N ALA A 135 -8.02 -8.72 18.66
CA ALA A 135 -6.71 -8.19 19.01
C ALA A 135 -6.82 -6.91 19.85
N GLY A 136 -7.82 -6.05 19.56
CA GLY A 136 -8.05 -4.81 20.30
C GLY A 136 -8.32 -5.03 21.78
N ALA A 137 -9.12 -6.06 22.12
CA ALA A 137 -9.39 -6.40 23.51
C ALA A 137 -8.12 -6.83 24.27
N VAL A 138 -7.21 -7.54 23.62
CA VAL A 138 -5.94 -7.96 24.23
C VAL A 138 -4.99 -6.76 24.38
N ILE A 139 -4.95 -5.87 23.41
CA ILE A 139 -4.18 -4.61 23.46
C ILE A 139 -4.67 -3.75 24.63
N ALA A 140 -5.99 -3.61 24.79
CA ALA A 140 -6.56 -2.89 25.93
C ALA A 140 -6.18 -3.51 27.28
N MET A 141 -6.09 -4.86 27.36
CA MET A 141 -5.64 -5.54 28.59
C MET A 141 -4.15 -5.33 28.88
N ALA A 142 -3.34 -4.94 27.91
CA ALA A 142 -1.91 -4.66 28.09
C ALA A 142 -1.61 -3.18 28.43
N ALA A 143 -2.58 -2.29 28.33
CA ALA A 143 -2.44 -0.87 28.64
C ALA A 143 -2.39 -0.61 30.15
N ASP A 144 -1.72 0.46 30.57
CA ASP A 144 -1.67 0.89 31.96
C ASP A 144 -3.05 1.36 32.46
N VAL A 145 -3.87 1.94 31.57
CA VAL A 145 -5.29 2.25 31.79
C VAL A 145 -6.09 1.80 30.56
N ALA A 146 -7.13 1.04 30.76
CA ALA A 146 -8.13 0.71 29.75
C ALA A 146 -9.39 1.52 30.03
N ALA A 147 -9.81 2.33 29.07
CA ALA A 147 -10.98 3.19 29.17
C ALA A 147 -11.88 3.04 27.95
N MET A 148 -13.14 3.37 28.12
CA MET A 148 -14.15 3.21 27.06
C MET A 148 -15.05 4.44 26.98
N ALA A 149 -15.45 4.84 25.78
CA ALA A 149 -16.54 5.78 25.60
C ALA A 149 -17.90 5.07 25.85
N PRO A 150 -18.96 5.79 26.22
CA PRO A 150 -20.29 5.22 26.27
C PRO A 150 -20.70 4.62 24.90
N GLN A 151 -21.46 3.51 24.91
CA GLN A 151 -21.93 2.82 23.70
C GLN A 151 -20.83 2.15 22.87
N THR A 152 -19.69 1.86 23.46
CA THR A 152 -18.62 1.03 22.89
C THR A 152 -18.64 -0.37 23.49
N ASN A 153 -17.87 -1.28 22.90
CA ASN A 153 -17.73 -2.65 23.40
C ASN A 153 -16.29 -3.15 23.37
N ILE A 154 -15.99 -4.13 24.21
CA ILE A 154 -14.71 -4.82 24.28
C ILE A 154 -14.89 -6.34 24.27
N GLY A 155 -14.13 -7.04 23.43
CA GLY A 155 -14.25 -8.49 23.13
C GLY A 155 -15.09 -8.67 21.86
N SER A 156 -15.31 -9.87 21.35
CA SER A 156 -14.73 -11.14 21.74
C SER A 156 -13.30 -11.28 21.23
N SER A 157 -12.49 -12.18 21.82
CA SER A 157 -11.09 -12.38 21.45
C SER A 157 -10.75 -13.87 21.29
N THR A 158 -11.67 -14.66 20.77
CA THR A 158 -11.40 -16.07 20.47
C THR A 158 -10.51 -16.17 19.24
N PRO A 159 -9.34 -16.86 19.31
CA PRO A 159 -8.53 -17.09 18.13
C PRO A 159 -9.32 -17.83 17.06
N ILE A 160 -9.41 -17.25 15.87
CA ILE A 160 -9.98 -17.89 14.70
C ILE A 160 -8.88 -18.71 14.05
N SER A 161 -9.21 -19.90 13.55
CA SER A 161 -8.25 -20.84 12.97
C SER A 161 -7.52 -20.23 11.78
N LEU A 162 -6.21 -20.20 11.85
CA LEU A 162 -5.32 -19.91 10.75
C LEU A 162 -5.39 -21.09 9.76
N GLY A 163 -6.18 -20.97 8.69
CA GLY A 163 -6.05 -21.85 7.54
C GLY A 163 -7.16 -22.79 7.15
N GLY A 164 -8.43 -22.47 7.40
CA GLY A 164 -9.57 -23.22 6.77
C GLY A 164 -9.58 -24.74 6.91
N GLU A 165 -8.48 -25.35 7.34
CA GLU A 165 -8.39 -26.77 7.63
C GLU A 165 -9.01 -27.05 9.00
N ASP A 166 -9.73 -28.16 9.10
CA ASP A 166 -10.23 -28.68 10.37
C ASP A 166 -9.05 -28.97 11.31
N ILE A 167 -8.58 -27.91 12.01
CA ILE A 167 -7.56 -28.07 13.03
C ILE A 167 -8.09 -29.12 14.02
N SER A 168 -7.27 -30.12 14.33
CA SER A 168 -7.64 -31.15 15.29
C SER A 168 -8.18 -30.48 16.57
N LYS A 169 -9.23 -31.02 17.15
CA LYS A 169 -9.86 -30.48 18.38
C LYS A 169 -8.84 -30.21 19.49
N ASP A 170 -7.76 -30.99 19.53
CA ASP A 170 -6.67 -30.84 20.50
C ASP A 170 -5.80 -29.61 20.22
N LEU A 171 -5.47 -29.32 18.95
CA LEU A 171 -4.69 -28.13 18.59
C LEU A 171 -5.52 -26.88 18.83
N ARG A 172 -6.79 -26.87 18.43
CA ARG A 172 -7.71 -25.75 18.71
C ARG A 172 -7.80 -25.45 20.20
N ARG A 173 -7.97 -26.49 21.03
CA ARG A 173 -7.98 -26.34 22.49
C ARG A 173 -6.67 -25.75 23.02
N LYS A 174 -5.52 -26.18 22.48
CA LYS A 174 -4.22 -25.65 22.87
C LYS A 174 -4.10 -24.15 22.54
N VAL A 175 -4.48 -23.72 21.35
CA VAL A 175 -4.45 -22.32 20.92
C VAL A 175 -5.36 -21.44 21.79
N ILE A 176 -6.59 -21.90 22.06
CA ILE A 176 -7.54 -21.18 22.93
C ILE A 176 -6.99 -21.06 24.35
N ASN A 177 -6.40 -22.15 24.89
CA ASN A 177 -5.85 -22.12 26.24
C ASN A 177 -4.63 -21.22 26.36
N ASP A 178 -3.75 -21.16 25.33
CA ASP A 178 -2.61 -20.25 25.27
C ASP A 178 -3.08 -18.79 25.25
N ALA A 179 -4.02 -18.47 24.38
CA ALA A 179 -4.58 -17.11 24.29
C ALA A 179 -5.31 -16.70 25.59
N ALA A 180 -6.08 -17.61 26.21
CA ALA A 180 -6.76 -17.37 27.47
C ALA A 180 -5.77 -17.20 28.65
N ALA A 181 -4.65 -17.93 28.63
CA ALA A 181 -3.57 -17.74 29.61
C ALA A 181 -2.93 -16.37 29.43
N TYR A 182 -2.60 -16.00 28.19
CA TYR A 182 -1.95 -14.72 27.88
C TYR A 182 -2.82 -13.52 28.30
N VAL A 183 -4.08 -13.43 27.82
CA VAL A 183 -4.96 -12.32 28.21
C VAL A 183 -5.27 -12.30 29.72
N GLY A 184 -5.37 -13.49 30.34
CA GLY A 184 -5.57 -13.59 31.76
C GLY A 184 -4.38 -13.15 32.59
N GLU A 185 -3.16 -13.26 32.06
CA GLU A 185 -1.95 -12.75 32.71
C GLU A 185 -1.88 -11.22 32.59
N LEU A 186 -2.13 -10.67 31.40
CA LEU A 186 -2.23 -9.23 31.20
C LEU A 186 -3.25 -8.60 32.15
N ALA A 187 -4.45 -9.19 32.28
CA ALA A 187 -5.47 -8.70 33.18
C ALA A 187 -5.04 -8.77 34.64
N ARG A 188 -4.32 -9.83 35.05
CA ARG A 188 -3.83 -10.00 36.42
C ARG A 188 -2.77 -8.96 36.79
N GLU A 189 -1.81 -8.72 35.90
CA GLU A 189 -0.75 -7.73 36.11
C GLU A 189 -1.28 -6.30 36.27
N HIS A 190 -2.45 -6.01 35.66
CA HIS A 190 -3.10 -4.69 35.74
C HIS A 190 -4.27 -4.65 36.75
N ASP A 191 -4.39 -5.64 37.63
CA ASP A 191 -5.46 -5.77 38.66
C ASP A 191 -6.88 -5.78 38.09
N ARG A 192 -7.06 -6.30 36.88
CA ARG A 192 -8.35 -6.40 36.19
C ARG A 192 -9.01 -7.76 36.39
N ASN A 193 -10.29 -7.86 35.98
CA ASN A 193 -11.09 -9.07 36.11
C ASN A 193 -10.62 -10.23 35.23
N VAL A 194 -9.69 -11.03 35.73
CA VAL A 194 -9.11 -12.20 35.03
C VAL A 194 -10.15 -13.19 34.50
N PRO A 195 -11.19 -13.58 35.28
CA PRO A 195 -12.26 -14.44 34.75
C PRO A 195 -13.01 -13.83 33.57
N ALA A 196 -13.26 -12.51 33.56
CA ALA A 196 -13.93 -11.84 32.44
C ALA A 196 -13.02 -11.78 31.22
N ALA A 197 -11.76 -11.39 31.37
CA ALA A 197 -10.76 -11.38 30.30
C ALA A 197 -10.62 -12.76 29.63
N ARG A 198 -10.50 -13.83 30.43
CA ARG A 198 -10.46 -15.19 29.88
C ARG A 198 -11.73 -15.61 29.15
N ARG A 199 -12.92 -15.14 29.58
CA ARG A 199 -14.17 -15.44 28.87
C ARG A 199 -14.25 -14.77 27.50
N MET A 200 -13.58 -13.63 27.27
CA MET A 200 -13.49 -13.05 25.91
C MET A 200 -12.89 -14.05 24.93
N VAL A 201 -11.89 -14.83 25.38
CA VAL A 201 -11.23 -15.87 24.57
C VAL A 201 -11.99 -17.18 24.54
N THR A 202 -12.38 -17.72 25.72
CA THR A 202 -12.89 -19.10 25.83
C THR A 202 -14.37 -19.24 25.49
N ARG A 203 -15.15 -18.16 25.57
CA ARG A 203 -16.61 -18.13 25.35
C ARG A 203 -17.04 -17.06 24.36
N ALA A 204 -16.09 -16.42 23.66
CA ALA A 204 -16.37 -15.30 22.78
C ALA A 204 -17.24 -14.21 23.45
N SER A 205 -17.03 -13.96 24.76
CA SER A 205 -17.80 -12.95 25.49
C SER A 205 -17.43 -11.56 25.02
N ASN A 206 -18.43 -10.69 24.90
CA ASN A 206 -18.30 -9.29 24.58
C ASN A 206 -18.97 -8.45 25.67
N TYR A 207 -18.40 -7.32 26.06
CA TYR A 207 -18.89 -6.48 27.15
C TYR A 207 -19.04 -5.04 26.66
N GLY A 208 -20.23 -4.44 26.85
CA GLY A 208 -20.43 -3.03 26.64
C GLY A 208 -19.75 -2.20 27.74
N ALA A 209 -19.43 -0.95 27.45
CA ALA A 209 -18.61 -0.07 28.30
C ALA A 209 -19.01 -0.08 29.79
N ARG A 210 -20.27 0.21 30.12
CA ARG A 210 -20.76 0.19 31.51
C ARG A 210 -20.64 -1.16 32.21
N GLN A 211 -20.83 -2.25 31.44
CA GLN A 211 -20.67 -3.59 32.00
C GLN A 211 -19.21 -3.91 32.26
N ALA A 212 -18.30 -3.51 31.33
CA ALA A 212 -16.87 -3.72 31.45
C ALA A 212 -16.31 -3.00 32.70
N GLU A 213 -16.71 -1.76 32.91
CA GLU A 213 -16.36 -0.99 34.12
C GLU A 213 -16.93 -1.64 35.38
N ALA A 214 -18.23 -1.95 35.43
CA ALA A 214 -18.91 -2.52 36.59
C ALA A 214 -18.31 -3.85 37.06
N ILE A 215 -17.72 -4.64 36.14
CA ILE A 215 -17.06 -5.92 36.48
C ILE A 215 -15.55 -5.76 36.67
N GLY A 216 -14.99 -4.56 36.58
CA GLY A 216 -13.56 -4.31 36.71
C GLY A 216 -12.72 -4.88 35.57
N LEU A 217 -13.22 -4.85 34.35
CA LEU A 217 -12.49 -5.23 33.17
C LEU A 217 -11.76 -4.03 32.53
N VAL A 218 -12.35 -2.83 32.68
CA VAL A 218 -11.74 -1.55 32.35
C VAL A 218 -11.87 -0.60 33.56
N GLU A 219 -11.03 0.40 33.64
CA GLU A 219 -10.94 1.31 34.78
C GLU A 219 -12.01 2.41 34.73
N VAL A 220 -12.26 2.98 33.52
CA VAL A 220 -13.04 4.22 33.36
C VAL A 220 -13.95 4.18 32.15
N VAL A 221 -15.15 4.76 32.28
CA VAL A 221 -16.05 5.06 31.16
C VAL A 221 -16.27 6.57 31.08
N ALA A 222 -15.57 7.24 30.17
CA ALA A 222 -15.64 8.67 29.97
C ALA A 222 -16.25 9.04 28.60
N PRO A 223 -17.05 10.11 28.50
CA PRO A 223 -17.71 10.49 27.23
C PRO A 223 -16.78 11.13 26.19
N THR A 224 -15.67 11.72 26.63
CA THR A 224 -14.69 12.40 25.78
C THR A 224 -13.28 12.20 26.31
N LEU A 225 -12.28 12.35 25.45
CA LEU A 225 -10.88 12.27 25.85
C LEU A 225 -10.49 13.27 26.94
N PRO A 226 -10.87 14.56 26.90
CA PRO A 226 -10.59 15.47 28.01
C PRO A 226 -11.21 15.01 29.35
N ALA A 227 -12.47 14.51 29.33
CA ALA A 227 -13.10 13.99 30.53
C ALA A 227 -12.37 12.76 31.09
N LEU A 228 -11.87 11.89 30.21
CA LEU A 228 -11.04 10.76 30.62
C LEU A 228 -9.76 11.24 31.31
N LEU A 229 -9.04 12.19 30.69
CA LEU A 229 -7.77 12.69 31.20
C LEU A 229 -7.92 13.36 32.56
N ASP A 230 -9.03 14.11 32.78
CA ASP A 230 -9.33 14.73 34.08
C ASP A 230 -9.68 13.67 35.14
N GLU A 231 -10.35 12.56 34.75
CA GLU A 231 -10.80 11.52 35.69
C GLU A 231 -9.65 10.60 36.14
N ILE A 232 -8.66 10.34 35.27
CA ILE A 232 -7.54 9.47 35.60
C ILE A 232 -6.36 10.22 36.22
N ASP A 233 -6.41 11.55 36.32
CA ASP A 233 -5.32 12.35 36.85
C ASP A 233 -4.95 11.95 38.29
N GLY A 234 -3.67 11.97 38.60
CA GLY A 234 -3.13 11.55 39.88
C GLY A 234 -3.21 10.05 40.17
N THR A 235 -3.83 9.25 39.28
CA THR A 235 -3.92 7.81 39.46
C THR A 235 -2.54 7.16 39.26
N LYS A 236 -2.25 6.14 40.06
CA LYS A 236 -1.02 5.38 39.97
C LYS A 236 -1.26 4.12 39.12
N THR A 237 -0.49 3.97 38.05
CA THR A 237 -0.60 2.81 37.13
C THR A 237 -0.09 1.52 37.76
N ILE A 238 -0.66 0.40 37.36
CA ILE A 238 -0.27 -0.95 37.75
C ILE A 238 0.13 -1.72 36.48
N PRO A 239 1.26 -2.42 36.43
CA PRO A 239 2.27 -2.65 37.49
C PRO A 239 3.38 -1.59 37.56
N LYS A 240 3.48 -0.66 36.61
CA LYS A 240 4.63 0.25 36.46
C LYS A 240 4.77 1.24 37.61
N GLY A 241 3.68 1.57 38.28
CA GLY A 241 3.70 2.50 39.41
C GLY A 241 3.93 3.97 39.03
N LEU A 242 3.72 4.33 37.76
CA LEU A 242 3.78 5.69 37.23
C LEU A 242 2.55 6.46 37.70
N VAL A 243 2.72 7.73 38.05
CA VAL A 243 1.61 8.62 38.41
C VAL A 243 1.19 9.34 37.13
N LEU A 244 -0.09 9.28 36.81
CA LEU A 244 -0.66 10.01 35.69
C LEU A 244 -0.74 11.50 36.02
N ASN A 245 -0.24 12.32 35.11
CA ASN A 245 -0.34 13.76 35.14
C ASN A 245 -1.06 14.19 33.86
N THR A 246 -2.37 14.32 33.93
CA THR A 246 -3.21 14.42 32.72
C THR A 246 -4.30 15.48 32.80
N ALA A 247 -4.59 16.04 33.98
CA ALA A 247 -5.63 17.07 34.13
C ALA A 247 -5.27 18.34 33.34
N GLY A 248 -6.21 18.78 32.48
CA GLY A 248 -6.03 19.97 31.64
C GLY A 248 -4.86 19.87 30.66
N ALA A 249 -4.44 18.65 30.31
CA ALA A 249 -3.32 18.41 29.42
C ALA A 249 -3.51 19.04 28.03
N ASP A 250 -2.40 19.47 27.46
CA ASP A 250 -2.31 19.81 26.04
C ASP A 250 -2.21 18.50 25.24
N VAL A 251 -3.25 18.22 24.45
CA VAL A 251 -3.36 16.98 23.69
C VAL A 251 -2.89 17.21 22.27
N GLU A 252 -1.87 16.46 21.88
CA GLU A 252 -1.39 16.44 20.51
C GLU A 252 -1.91 15.19 19.79
N ASP A 253 -2.76 15.39 18.78
CA ASP A 253 -3.30 14.31 17.97
C ASP A 253 -2.31 13.84 16.92
N VAL A 254 -2.14 12.52 16.78
CA VAL A 254 -1.31 11.87 15.78
C VAL A 254 -2.13 10.87 15.00
N GLU A 255 -2.08 11.01 13.71
CA GLU A 255 -2.67 10.09 12.75
C GLU A 255 -1.58 9.45 11.87
N MET A 256 -1.93 8.34 11.23
CA MET A 256 -1.05 7.71 10.24
C MET A 256 -0.72 8.70 9.12
N THR A 257 0.56 8.80 8.78
CA THR A 257 1.03 9.60 7.64
C THR A 257 0.49 9.04 6.33
N PHE A 258 0.50 9.86 5.27
CA PHE A 258 0.11 9.42 3.92
C PHE A 258 0.83 8.13 3.49
N TRP A 259 2.13 8.00 3.78
CA TRP A 259 2.91 6.82 3.40
C TRP A 259 2.58 5.59 4.25
N GLN A 260 2.25 5.77 5.53
CA GLN A 260 1.74 4.68 6.37
C GLN A 260 0.37 4.21 5.88
N ARG A 261 -0.55 5.13 5.60
CA ARG A 261 -1.86 4.78 5.01
C ARG A 261 -1.72 4.09 3.65
N ALA A 262 -0.79 4.54 2.81
CA ALA A 262 -0.53 3.88 1.52
C ALA A 262 0.03 2.47 1.70
N ARG A 263 0.92 2.24 2.67
CA ARG A 263 1.42 0.90 2.99
C ARG A 263 0.35 0.02 3.62
N ASP A 264 -0.48 0.58 4.47
CA ASP A 264 -1.60 -0.11 5.09
C ASP A 264 -2.62 -0.60 4.04
N LEU A 265 -2.95 0.25 3.07
CA LEU A 265 -3.78 -0.14 1.93
C LEU A 265 -3.17 -1.32 1.13
N LEU A 266 -1.83 -1.42 1.04
CA LEU A 266 -1.16 -2.54 0.37
C LEU A 266 -1.21 -3.85 1.16
N VAL A 267 -1.72 -3.85 2.38
CA VAL A 267 -1.97 -5.06 3.19
C VAL A 267 -3.39 -5.61 2.97
N ASP A 268 -4.27 -4.87 2.27
CA ASP A 268 -5.62 -5.37 1.94
C ASP A 268 -5.57 -6.57 0.98
N PRO A 269 -6.15 -7.74 1.35
CA PRO A 269 -6.12 -8.96 0.54
C PRO A 269 -6.74 -8.81 -0.85
N ASN A 270 -7.79 -7.98 -0.97
CA ASN A 270 -8.47 -7.73 -2.24
C ASN A 270 -7.55 -6.93 -3.16
N LEU A 271 -6.85 -5.90 -2.60
CA LEU A 271 -5.91 -5.11 -3.36
C LEU A 271 -4.68 -5.93 -3.77
N ILE A 272 -4.14 -6.74 -2.87
CA ILE A 272 -3.03 -7.65 -3.19
C ILE A 272 -3.41 -8.57 -4.36
N THR A 273 -4.58 -9.21 -4.27
CA THR A 273 -5.08 -10.11 -5.32
C THR A 273 -5.26 -9.38 -6.66
N LEU A 274 -5.79 -8.16 -6.62
CA LEU A 274 -5.94 -7.31 -7.80
C LEU A 274 -4.57 -6.93 -8.38
N MET A 275 -3.62 -6.51 -7.54
CA MET A 275 -2.27 -6.15 -7.98
C MET A 275 -1.52 -7.32 -8.61
N LEU A 276 -1.60 -8.52 -8.02
CA LEU A 276 -1.03 -9.75 -8.59
C LEU A 276 -1.66 -10.07 -9.95
N SER A 277 -2.98 -9.90 -10.07
CA SER A 277 -3.72 -10.17 -11.30
C SER A 277 -3.34 -9.20 -12.42
N ILE A 278 -3.33 -7.89 -12.14
CA ILE A 278 -2.89 -6.85 -13.08
C ILE A 278 -1.43 -7.09 -13.46
N GLY A 279 -0.61 -7.43 -12.47
CA GLY A 279 0.81 -7.72 -12.66
C GLY A 279 1.04 -8.84 -13.67
N LEU A 280 0.39 -9.96 -13.45
CA LEU A 280 0.53 -11.13 -14.32
C LEU A 280 0.02 -10.85 -15.73
N ILE A 281 -1.17 -10.24 -15.86
CA ILE A 281 -1.76 -9.93 -17.17
C ILE A 281 -0.89 -8.95 -17.95
N GLY A 282 -0.45 -7.87 -17.31
CA GLY A 282 0.37 -6.85 -17.93
C GLY A 282 1.65 -7.44 -18.53
N ILE A 283 2.32 -8.33 -17.76
CA ILE A 283 3.51 -9.04 -18.26
C ILE A 283 3.16 -9.97 -19.41
N VAL A 284 2.08 -10.74 -19.32
CA VAL A 284 1.65 -11.66 -20.39
C VAL A 284 1.31 -10.89 -21.67
N VAL A 285 0.59 -9.77 -21.55
CA VAL A 285 0.26 -8.92 -22.73
C VAL A 285 1.51 -8.37 -23.40
N GLU A 286 2.50 -7.93 -22.61
CA GLU A 286 3.78 -7.45 -23.14
C GLU A 286 4.56 -8.55 -23.85
N LEU A 287 4.60 -9.76 -23.30
CA LEU A 287 5.27 -10.91 -23.92
C LEU A 287 4.61 -11.31 -25.24
N TRP A 288 3.29 -11.14 -25.36
CA TRP A 288 2.56 -11.44 -26.62
C TRP A 288 2.66 -10.32 -27.66
N ASN A 289 2.84 -9.09 -27.22
CA ASN A 289 2.91 -7.94 -28.11
C ASN A 289 4.16 -7.10 -27.76
N PRO A 290 5.36 -7.62 -28.05
CA PRO A 290 6.61 -6.94 -27.69
C PRO A 290 6.67 -5.55 -28.34
N GLY A 291 6.91 -4.52 -27.50
CA GLY A 291 6.97 -3.12 -27.93
C GLY A 291 5.80 -2.26 -27.45
N LEU A 292 4.79 -2.81 -26.78
CA LEU A 292 3.76 -1.99 -26.16
C LEU A 292 4.24 -1.23 -24.92
N ILE A 293 5.32 -1.68 -24.26
CA ILE A 293 5.99 -1.12 -23.06
C ILE A 293 5.05 -0.81 -21.89
N PHE A 294 3.93 -0.13 -22.11
CA PHE A 294 3.00 0.33 -21.08
C PHE A 294 2.36 -0.82 -20.27
N PRO A 295 1.77 -1.87 -20.85
CA PRO A 295 1.16 -2.98 -20.09
C PRO A 295 2.19 -3.73 -19.24
N GLY A 296 3.37 -3.99 -19.78
CA GLY A 296 4.46 -4.67 -19.06
C GLY A 296 5.00 -3.83 -17.90
N THR A 297 5.16 -2.52 -18.08
CA THR A 297 5.64 -1.63 -17.03
C THR A 297 4.64 -1.54 -15.87
N VAL A 298 3.36 -1.30 -16.19
CA VAL A 298 2.28 -1.30 -15.18
C VAL A 298 2.18 -2.65 -14.51
N GLY A 299 2.27 -3.73 -15.30
CA GLY A 299 2.25 -5.10 -14.80
C GLY A 299 3.39 -5.40 -13.84
N ALA A 300 4.63 -5.00 -14.17
CA ALA A 300 5.79 -5.20 -13.31
C ALA A 300 5.66 -4.43 -11.97
N ILE A 301 5.23 -3.17 -12.01
CA ILE A 301 4.99 -2.37 -10.80
C ILE A 301 3.90 -3.03 -9.94
N SER A 302 2.75 -3.39 -10.53
CA SER A 302 1.66 -4.04 -9.81
C SER A 302 2.08 -5.37 -9.21
N LEU A 303 2.88 -6.17 -9.93
CA LEU A 303 3.39 -7.44 -9.40
C LEU A 303 4.30 -7.23 -8.21
N ILE A 304 5.23 -6.26 -8.25
CA ILE A 304 6.11 -5.94 -7.14
C ILE A 304 5.31 -5.52 -5.91
N LEU A 305 4.30 -4.66 -6.08
CA LEU A 305 3.42 -4.22 -4.99
C LEU A 305 2.60 -5.39 -4.43
N GLY A 306 2.04 -6.25 -5.29
CA GLY A 306 1.34 -7.45 -4.86
C GLY A 306 2.23 -8.45 -4.11
N LEU A 307 3.48 -8.64 -4.56
CA LEU A 307 4.48 -9.49 -3.89
C LEU A 307 4.90 -8.90 -2.53
N TYR A 308 4.98 -7.56 -2.42
CA TYR A 308 5.20 -6.90 -1.13
C TYR A 308 4.06 -7.23 -0.16
N GLY A 309 2.79 -7.10 -0.58
CA GLY A 309 1.65 -7.46 0.25
C GLY A 309 1.66 -8.93 0.70
N LEU A 310 2.08 -9.86 -0.17
CA LEU A 310 2.25 -11.29 0.20
C LEU A 310 3.32 -11.54 1.27
N GLN A 311 4.29 -10.66 1.46
CA GLN A 311 5.29 -10.79 2.52
C GLN A 311 4.75 -10.37 3.88
N VAL A 312 3.75 -9.51 3.90
CA VAL A 312 3.18 -8.95 5.14
C VAL A 312 2.15 -9.88 5.75
N LEU A 313 1.34 -10.53 4.93
CA LEU A 313 0.29 -11.46 5.36
C LEU A 313 0.73 -12.92 5.27
N PRO A 314 0.34 -13.78 6.23
CA PRO A 314 0.53 -15.22 6.08
C PRO A 314 -0.32 -15.75 4.92
N VAL A 315 0.32 -16.48 4.00
CA VAL A 315 -0.32 -16.99 2.79
C VAL A 315 -0.43 -18.50 2.76
N SER A 316 -1.50 -19.01 2.15
CA SER A 316 -1.70 -20.44 1.86
C SER A 316 -0.95 -20.84 0.60
N LEU A 317 -0.05 -21.83 0.71
CA LEU A 317 0.63 -22.41 -0.45
C LEU A 317 -0.34 -23.04 -1.45
N ALA A 318 -1.45 -23.62 -0.96
CA ALA A 318 -2.49 -24.20 -1.81
C ALA A 318 -3.20 -23.12 -2.63
N GLY A 319 -3.59 -22.00 -2.01
CA GLY A 319 -4.18 -20.84 -2.68
C GLY A 319 -3.23 -20.26 -3.73
N LEU A 320 -1.96 -20.07 -3.36
CA LEU A 320 -0.95 -19.56 -4.29
C LEU A 320 -0.76 -20.50 -5.49
N PHE A 321 -0.68 -21.80 -5.24
CA PHE A 321 -0.55 -22.80 -6.30
C PHE A 321 -1.75 -22.80 -7.25
N LEU A 322 -2.98 -22.70 -6.73
CA LEU A 322 -4.18 -22.60 -7.54
C LEU A 322 -4.19 -21.33 -8.42
N MET A 323 -3.76 -20.19 -7.87
CA MET A 323 -3.63 -18.96 -8.65
C MET A 323 -2.59 -19.06 -9.76
N LEU A 324 -1.42 -19.68 -9.48
CA LEU A 324 -0.40 -19.92 -10.50
C LEU A 324 -0.91 -20.89 -11.59
N LEU A 325 -1.65 -21.92 -11.19
CA LEU A 325 -2.26 -22.86 -12.15
C LEU A 325 -3.35 -22.20 -12.99
N ALA A 326 -4.16 -21.32 -12.39
CA ALA A 326 -5.12 -20.50 -13.13
C ALA A 326 -4.42 -19.63 -14.18
N ALA A 327 -3.33 -18.98 -13.79
CA ALA A 327 -2.50 -18.20 -14.70
C ALA A 327 -1.93 -19.05 -15.84
N ALA A 328 -1.44 -20.25 -15.54
CA ALA A 328 -0.94 -21.17 -16.56
C ALA A 328 -2.05 -21.59 -17.54
N PHE A 329 -3.29 -21.79 -17.07
CA PHE A 329 -4.43 -22.10 -17.93
C PHE A 329 -4.84 -20.93 -18.83
N PHE A 330 -4.85 -19.71 -18.30
CA PHE A 330 -5.08 -18.51 -19.09
C PHE A 330 -4.03 -18.32 -20.19
N VAL A 331 -2.76 -18.58 -19.87
CA VAL A 331 -1.69 -18.52 -20.86
C VAL A 331 -1.82 -19.66 -21.88
N ALA A 332 -2.09 -20.89 -21.43
CA ALA A 332 -2.21 -22.05 -22.30
C ALA A 332 -3.35 -21.92 -23.32
N GLU A 333 -4.48 -21.30 -22.97
CA GLU A 333 -5.60 -21.05 -23.88
C GLU A 333 -5.17 -20.28 -25.14
N ALA A 334 -4.17 -19.40 -25.03
CA ALA A 334 -3.66 -18.65 -26.15
C ALA A 334 -2.90 -19.51 -27.18
N PHE A 335 -2.33 -20.65 -26.76
CA PHE A 335 -1.54 -21.56 -27.60
C PHE A 335 -2.30 -22.82 -27.99
N VAL A 336 -3.29 -23.23 -27.18
CA VAL A 336 -4.08 -24.44 -27.41
C VAL A 336 -5.54 -24.04 -27.66
N PRO A 337 -6.10 -24.22 -28.85
CA PRO A 337 -7.45 -23.77 -29.17
C PRO A 337 -8.52 -24.66 -28.51
N THR A 338 -8.72 -24.49 -27.19
CA THR A 338 -9.71 -25.26 -26.39
C THR A 338 -11.11 -24.63 -26.42
N HIS A 339 -11.32 -23.60 -27.22
CA HIS A 339 -12.61 -22.90 -27.39
C HIS A 339 -13.13 -22.29 -26.06
N GLY A 340 -12.21 -21.89 -25.15
CA GLY A 340 -12.54 -21.27 -23.89
C GLY A 340 -12.59 -22.22 -22.69
N ALA A 341 -12.41 -23.54 -22.89
CA ALA A 341 -12.46 -24.48 -21.77
C ALA A 341 -11.37 -24.25 -20.73
N LEU A 342 -10.14 -23.94 -21.12
CA LEU A 342 -9.05 -23.58 -20.19
C LEU A 342 -9.29 -22.22 -19.53
N THR A 343 -9.91 -21.27 -20.24
CA THR A 343 -10.28 -19.97 -19.66
C THR A 343 -11.30 -20.15 -18.52
N VAL A 344 -12.32 -20.98 -18.72
CA VAL A 344 -13.33 -21.27 -17.67
C VAL A 344 -12.70 -22.02 -16.51
N ALA A 345 -11.90 -23.04 -16.78
CA ALA A 345 -11.18 -23.78 -15.74
C ALA A 345 -10.22 -22.85 -14.96
N GLY A 346 -9.49 -21.98 -15.65
CA GLY A 346 -8.63 -20.97 -15.06
C GLY A 346 -9.39 -19.99 -14.16
N ALA A 347 -10.56 -19.52 -14.60
CA ALA A 347 -11.41 -18.63 -13.80
C ALA A 347 -11.87 -19.30 -12.50
N VAL A 348 -12.29 -20.56 -12.56
CA VAL A 348 -12.70 -21.33 -11.37
C VAL A 348 -11.51 -21.50 -10.42
N MET A 349 -10.34 -21.90 -10.93
CA MET A 349 -9.13 -22.06 -10.12
C MET A 349 -8.65 -20.72 -9.53
N PHE A 350 -8.79 -19.62 -10.28
CA PHE A 350 -8.46 -18.29 -9.78
C PHE A 350 -9.34 -17.91 -8.58
N VAL A 351 -10.67 -18.08 -8.70
CA VAL A 351 -11.60 -17.75 -7.60
C VAL A 351 -11.30 -18.61 -6.38
N LEU A 352 -11.14 -19.92 -6.54
CA LEU A 352 -10.79 -20.81 -5.43
C LEU A 352 -9.43 -20.45 -4.82
N GLY A 353 -8.43 -20.19 -5.66
CA GLY A 353 -7.11 -19.78 -5.21
C GLY A 353 -7.09 -18.46 -4.46
N ALA A 354 -7.81 -17.45 -4.97
CA ALA A 354 -7.93 -16.15 -4.34
C ALA A 354 -8.61 -16.22 -2.96
N LEU A 355 -9.71 -16.98 -2.86
CA LEU A 355 -10.41 -17.18 -1.59
C LEU A 355 -9.57 -17.93 -0.55
N MET A 356 -8.70 -18.86 -1.00
CA MET A 356 -7.83 -19.63 -0.11
C MET A 356 -6.49 -18.97 0.16
N LEU A 357 -6.14 -17.90 -0.55
CA LEU A 357 -4.78 -17.33 -0.51
C LEU A 357 -4.41 -16.83 0.89
N PHE A 358 -5.32 -16.14 1.56
CA PHE A 358 -5.10 -15.53 2.87
C PHE A 358 -5.82 -16.25 4.02
N ASP A 359 -6.34 -17.46 3.79
CA ASP A 359 -6.92 -18.26 4.89
C ASP A 359 -6.06 -18.29 6.17
N PRO A 360 -4.69 -18.40 6.07
CA PRO A 360 -3.85 -18.37 7.26
C PRO A 360 -3.85 -17.05 8.02
N ALA A 361 -4.27 -15.95 7.40
CA ALA A 361 -4.35 -14.63 8.04
C ALA A 361 -5.64 -14.44 8.88
N GLY A 362 -6.63 -15.31 8.71
CA GLY A 362 -7.91 -15.26 9.40
C GLY A 362 -9.02 -14.52 8.64
N ASP A 363 -10.24 -14.54 9.18
CA ASP A 363 -11.44 -14.04 8.49
C ASP A 363 -11.38 -12.55 8.14
N ALA A 364 -10.65 -11.75 8.92
CA ALA A 364 -10.46 -10.32 8.65
C ALA A 364 -9.64 -10.04 7.37
N TYR A 365 -8.85 -11.03 6.91
CA TYR A 365 -7.97 -10.91 5.77
C TYR A 365 -8.37 -11.82 4.61
N GLN A 366 -9.64 -12.12 4.45
CA GLN A 366 -10.11 -12.92 3.32
C GLN A 366 -10.40 -12.05 2.09
N VAL A 367 -10.07 -12.58 0.91
CA VAL A 367 -10.50 -11.98 -0.34
C VAL A 367 -12.02 -12.11 -0.45
N SER A 368 -12.71 -11.01 -0.69
CA SER A 368 -14.16 -11.05 -0.82
C SER A 368 -14.59 -11.76 -2.11
N LEU A 369 -15.59 -12.64 -2.01
CA LEU A 369 -16.11 -13.38 -3.17
C LEU A 369 -16.52 -12.48 -4.34
N PRO A 370 -17.20 -11.33 -4.14
CA PRO A 370 -17.50 -10.40 -5.23
C PRO A 370 -16.27 -9.87 -5.97
N VAL A 371 -15.18 -9.57 -5.24
CA VAL A 371 -13.92 -9.10 -5.82
C VAL A 371 -13.25 -10.24 -6.60
N ALA A 372 -13.15 -11.45 -6.04
CA ALA A 372 -12.60 -12.60 -6.74
C ALA A 372 -13.36 -12.91 -8.05
N LEU A 373 -14.69 -12.89 -8.01
CA LEU A 373 -15.55 -13.08 -9.18
C LEU A 373 -15.41 -11.93 -10.19
N GLY A 374 -15.31 -10.68 -9.72
CA GLY A 374 -15.11 -9.51 -10.55
C GLY A 374 -13.79 -9.56 -11.32
N ILE A 375 -12.71 -9.93 -10.66
CA ILE A 375 -11.39 -10.10 -11.28
C ILE A 375 -11.44 -11.27 -12.28
N ALA A 376 -11.93 -12.45 -11.87
CA ALA A 376 -12.03 -13.62 -12.76
C ALA A 376 -12.91 -13.34 -13.99
N GLY A 377 -14.04 -12.66 -13.80
CA GLY A 377 -14.94 -12.26 -14.89
C GLY A 377 -14.27 -11.27 -15.86
N THR A 378 -13.54 -10.29 -15.34
CA THR A 378 -12.79 -9.33 -16.15
C THR A 378 -11.70 -10.03 -16.96
N LEU A 379 -10.94 -10.95 -16.33
CA LEU A 379 -9.93 -11.77 -16.99
C LEU A 379 -10.53 -12.60 -18.13
N THR A 380 -11.62 -13.31 -17.83
CA THR A 380 -12.33 -14.14 -18.82
C THR A 380 -12.82 -13.30 -19.99
N LEU A 381 -13.39 -12.13 -19.75
CA LEU A 381 -13.87 -11.21 -20.77
C LEU A 381 -12.72 -10.71 -21.66
N LEU A 382 -11.63 -10.23 -21.05
CA LEU A 382 -10.47 -9.70 -21.80
C LEU A 382 -9.83 -10.78 -22.67
N LEU A 383 -9.63 -11.99 -22.12
CA LEU A 383 -9.08 -13.12 -22.88
C LEU A 383 -10.05 -13.57 -23.98
N GLY A 384 -11.35 -13.61 -23.72
CA GLY A 384 -12.37 -13.92 -24.72
C GLY A 384 -12.39 -12.91 -25.87
N LEU A 385 -12.29 -11.61 -25.57
CA LEU A 385 -12.18 -10.57 -26.59
C LEU A 385 -10.88 -10.69 -27.40
N ALA A 386 -9.75 -10.96 -26.73
CA ALA A 386 -8.47 -11.18 -27.40
C ALA A 386 -8.55 -12.39 -28.33
N PHE A 387 -9.10 -13.50 -27.87
CA PHE A 387 -9.29 -14.72 -28.68
C PHE A 387 -10.16 -14.47 -29.92
N THR A 388 -11.30 -13.73 -29.77
CA THR A 388 -12.15 -13.39 -30.91
C THR A 388 -11.42 -12.56 -31.96
N ARG A 389 -10.50 -11.66 -31.52
CA ARG A 389 -9.64 -10.88 -32.43
C ARG A 389 -8.65 -11.78 -33.18
N VAL A 390 -7.97 -12.68 -32.48
CA VAL A 390 -7.01 -13.62 -33.05
C VAL A 390 -7.69 -14.53 -34.09
N VAL A 391 -8.84 -15.11 -33.75
CA VAL A 391 -9.62 -15.94 -34.68
C VAL A 391 -10.07 -15.15 -35.92
N ARG A 392 -10.49 -13.90 -35.75
CA ARG A 392 -10.89 -13.05 -36.88
C ARG A 392 -9.71 -12.78 -37.82
N VAL A 393 -8.54 -12.45 -37.25
CA VAL A 393 -7.32 -12.20 -38.04
C VAL A 393 -6.86 -13.49 -38.74
N ALA A 394 -6.86 -14.62 -38.02
CA ALA A 394 -6.48 -15.91 -38.58
C ALA A 394 -7.42 -16.40 -39.73
N ARG A 395 -8.67 -15.97 -39.72
CA ARG A 395 -9.66 -16.29 -40.78
C ARG A 395 -9.66 -15.28 -41.94
N GLN A 396 -8.92 -14.18 -41.85
CA GLN A 396 -8.77 -13.28 -42.98
C GLN A 396 -7.92 -13.96 -44.04
N PRO A 397 -8.36 -13.96 -45.34
CA PRO A 397 -7.51 -14.41 -46.40
C PRO A 397 -6.18 -13.67 -46.37
N ALA A 398 -5.10 -14.38 -46.61
CA ALA A 398 -3.78 -13.76 -46.70
C ALA A 398 -3.82 -12.63 -47.74
N ALA A 399 -3.70 -11.39 -47.26
CA ALA A 399 -3.68 -10.20 -48.12
C ALA A 399 -2.44 -10.14 -49.03
N VAL A 400 -1.47 -11.01 -48.77
CA VAL A 400 -0.20 -11.11 -49.47
C VAL A 400 -0.05 -12.56 -49.94
N GLY A 401 -0.25 -12.76 -51.22
CA GLY A 401 -0.09 -14.07 -51.87
C GLY A 401 -0.64 -14.02 -53.29
N VAL A 402 -0.21 -14.97 -54.13
CA VAL A 402 -0.57 -15.08 -55.53
C VAL A 402 -2.09 -15.10 -55.75
N SER A 403 -2.86 -15.65 -54.81
CA SER A 403 -4.32 -15.66 -54.82
C SER A 403 -4.97 -14.29 -54.67
N GLY A 404 -4.29 -13.30 -54.06
CA GLY A 404 -4.78 -11.93 -53.92
C GLY A 404 -4.59 -11.07 -55.17
N LEU A 405 -3.83 -11.57 -56.13
CA LEU A 405 -3.58 -10.87 -57.39
C LEU A 405 -4.69 -11.17 -58.44
N VAL A 406 -5.37 -12.29 -58.33
CA VAL A 406 -6.46 -12.66 -59.25
C VAL A 406 -7.63 -11.69 -59.07
N GLY A 407 -8.12 -11.12 -60.16
CA GLY A 407 -9.16 -10.11 -60.19
C GLY A 407 -8.67 -8.68 -60.08
N SER A 408 -7.39 -8.45 -59.76
CA SER A 408 -6.80 -7.10 -59.70
C SER A 408 -6.56 -6.52 -61.09
N GLU A 409 -6.70 -5.20 -61.19
CA GLU A 409 -6.47 -4.47 -62.48
C GLU A 409 -5.07 -3.86 -62.45
N GLY A 410 -4.38 -3.99 -63.57
CA GLY A 410 -3.05 -3.45 -63.79
C GLY A 410 -2.91 -2.78 -65.17
N VAL A 411 -1.80 -2.13 -65.38
CA VAL A 411 -1.47 -1.46 -66.66
C VAL A 411 -0.25 -2.13 -67.27
N VAL A 412 -0.39 -2.54 -68.53
CA VAL A 412 0.69 -3.13 -69.30
C VAL A 412 1.81 -2.11 -69.49
N ARG A 413 3.05 -2.50 -69.20
CA ARG A 413 4.28 -1.77 -69.43
C ARG A 413 5.08 -2.40 -70.56
N ARG A 414 6.16 -1.74 -70.98
CA ARG A 414 7.03 -2.31 -72.05
C ARG A 414 7.62 -3.65 -71.65
N GLY A 415 7.73 -4.58 -72.63
CA GLY A 415 8.39 -5.87 -72.42
C GLY A 415 7.53 -6.96 -71.79
N GLY A 416 6.17 -6.88 -71.91
CA GLY A 416 5.28 -7.90 -71.36
C GLY A 416 5.17 -7.89 -69.82
N LEU A 417 5.46 -6.74 -69.22
CA LEU A 417 5.30 -6.53 -67.80
C LEU A 417 3.96 -5.82 -67.51
N VAL A 418 3.32 -6.17 -66.43
CA VAL A 418 2.12 -5.46 -65.90
C VAL A 418 2.44 -4.83 -64.59
N SER A 419 2.15 -3.54 -64.44
CA SER A 419 2.24 -2.83 -63.20
C SER A 419 0.96 -3.05 -62.40
N LEU A 420 1.08 -3.73 -61.24
CA LEU A 420 0.00 -4.10 -60.38
C LEU A 420 0.40 -3.73 -58.92
N ASN A 421 -0.44 -2.97 -58.24
CA ASN A 421 -0.19 -2.56 -56.83
C ASN A 421 1.19 -1.96 -56.54
N GLY A 422 1.81 -1.31 -57.57
CA GLY A 422 3.16 -0.72 -57.45
C GLY A 422 4.31 -1.64 -57.77
N GLU A 423 4.06 -2.90 -58.09
CA GLU A 423 5.03 -3.90 -58.51
C GLU A 423 4.93 -4.22 -60.02
N LEU A 424 6.01 -4.73 -60.60
CA LEU A 424 6.06 -5.14 -61.99
C LEU A 424 6.09 -6.66 -62.08
N TRP A 425 5.07 -7.23 -62.72
CA TRP A 425 4.90 -8.66 -62.89
C TRP A 425 5.02 -9.06 -64.36
N ARG A 426 5.60 -10.21 -64.65
CA ARG A 426 5.54 -10.80 -65.98
C ARG A 426 4.13 -11.25 -66.27
N ALA A 427 3.63 -10.92 -67.46
CA ALA A 427 2.28 -11.28 -67.85
C ALA A 427 2.21 -11.76 -69.26
N GLN A 428 1.20 -12.60 -69.53
CA GLN A 428 0.78 -13.02 -70.88
C GLN A 428 -0.73 -12.86 -70.96
N ALA A 429 -1.20 -12.56 -72.18
CA ALA A 429 -2.64 -12.53 -72.41
C ALA A 429 -3.22 -13.94 -72.41
N ALA A 430 -4.47 -14.08 -71.87
CA ALA A 430 -5.17 -15.38 -71.80
C ALA A 430 -5.45 -15.98 -73.18
N ASP A 431 -5.60 -15.13 -74.17
CA ASP A 431 -5.84 -15.50 -75.56
C ASP A 431 -4.55 -15.60 -76.40
N GLY A 432 -3.37 -15.44 -75.84
CA GLY A 432 -2.06 -15.50 -76.49
C GLY A 432 -1.73 -14.27 -77.32
N THR A 433 -2.51 -13.24 -77.35
CA THR A 433 -2.23 -11.98 -78.05
C THR A 433 -1.08 -11.20 -77.43
N PRO A 434 -0.28 -10.44 -78.21
CA PRO A 434 0.75 -9.58 -77.65
C PRO A 434 0.16 -8.48 -76.84
N LEU A 435 0.60 -8.30 -75.55
CA LEU A 435 0.17 -7.26 -74.71
C LEU A 435 0.72 -5.87 -75.14
N VAL A 436 -0.17 -4.89 -75.29
CA VAL A 436 0.17 -3.53 -75.76
C VAL A 436 0.44 -2.60 -74.55
N ALA A 437 1.58 -1.92 -74.59
CA ALA A 437 1.93 -0.98 -73.50
C ALA A 437 0.86 0.13 -73.34
N GLY A 438 0.38 0.33 -72.13
CA GLY A 438 -0.68 1.27 -71.78
C GLY A 438 -2.07 0.64 -71.68
N GLU A 439 -2.24 -0.62 -72.08
CA GLU A 439 -3.47 -1.36 -71.96
C GLU A 439 -3.83 -1.66 -70.50
N HIS A 440 -5.10 -1.54 -70.13
CA HIS A 440 -5.62 -1.95 -68.84
C HIS A 440 -6.03 -3.44 -68.93
N VAL A 441 -5.48 -4.22 -68.02
CA VAL A 441 -5.68 -5.66 -67.98
C VAL A 441 -6.12 -6.08 -66.57
N ARG A 442 -6.89 -7.17 -66.51
CA ARG A 442 -7.30 -7.80 -65.26
C ARG A 442 -6.63 -9.16 -65.14
N VAL A 443 -6.09 -9.47 -63.97
CA VAL A 443 -5.46 -10.75 -63.68
C VAL A 443 -6.56 -11.81 -63.59
N GLU A 444 -6.52 -12.83 -64.46
CA GLU A 444 -7.44 -13.96 -64.47
C GLU A 444 -6.87 -15.14 -63.70
N GLN A 445 -5.59 -15.37 -63.85
CA GLN A 445 -4.88 -16.45 -63.19
C GLN A 445 -3.42 -16.12 -62.94
N VAL A 446 -2.81 -16.75 -61.96
CA VAL A 446 -1.35 -16.72 -61.74
C VAL A 446 -0.81 -18.14 -61.89
N GLU A 447 0.17 -18.31 -62.75
CA GLU A 447 0.84 -19.57 -62.96
C GLU A 447 1.87 -19.88 -61.89
N ASP A 448 2.28 -21.15 -61.75
CA ASP A 448 3.23 -21.61 -60.72
C ASP A 448 4.60 -20.91 -60.79
N ASP A 449 4.98 -20.37 -61.96
CA ASP A 449 6.21 -19.60 -62.20
C ASP A 449 6.05 -18.10 -61.87
N LEU A 450 4.95 -17.73 -61.22
CA LEU A 450 4.60 -16.32 -60.85
C LEU A 450 4.30 -15.43 -62.06
N ARG A 451 3.92 -15.99 -63.20
CA ARG A 451 3.48 -15.24 -64.38
C ARG A 451 1.98 -14.99 -64.29
N LEU A 452 1.57 -13.77 -64.58
CA LEU A 452 0.17 -13.40 -64.63
C LEU A 452 -0.46 -13.76 -65.97
N VAL A 453 -1.58 -14.45 -65.96
CA VAL A 453 -2.48 -14.56 -67.11
C VAL A 453 -3.49 -13.47 -67.01
N VAL A 454 -3.54 -12.56 -67.98
CA VAL A 454 -4.36 -11.36 -67.97
C VAL A 454 -5.34 -11.31 -69.14
N GLY A 455 -6.55 -10.84 -68.84
CA GLY A 455 -7.54 -10.49 -69.83
C GLY A 455 -7.64 -8.99 -70.07
N SER A 456 -7.99 -8.52 -71.25
CA SER A 456 -8.21 -7.12 -71.56
C SER A 456 -9.45 -6.61 -70.84
N VAL A 457 -9.35 -5.47 -70.18
CA VAL A 457 -10.51 -4.72 -69.62
C VAL A 457 -10.97 -3.76 -70.72
N SER A 458 -12.09 -4.05 -71.39
CA SER A 458 -12.70 -3.10 -72.31
C SER A 458 -13.03 -1.81 -71.57
N SER A 459 -12.35 -0.70 -71.93
CA SER A 459 -12.69 0.63 -71.44
C SER A 459 -14.16 0.96 -71.74
N PRO A 460 -14.93 1.45 -70.78
CA PRO A 460 -16.26 1.95 -71.06
C PRO A 460 -16.12 3.07 -72.10
N THR A 461 -16.80 2.92 -73.20
CA THR A 461 -16.92 3.92 -74.30
C THR A 461 -17.36 5.23 -73.68
N ARG A 462 -16.52 6.24 -73.76
CA ARG A 462 -16.89 7.60 -73.44
C ARG A 462 -18.01 8.03 -74.41
N GLU A 463 -19.25 8.06 -73.96
CA GLU A 463 -20.30 8.79 -74.67
C GLU A 463 -19.94 10.27 -74.67
N GLU A 464 -19.63 10.82 -75.83
CA GLU A 464 -19.54 12.25 -76.07
C GLU A 464 -20.95 12.86 -75.85
N PRO A 465 -21.10 13.95 -75.11
CA PRO A 465 -22.36 14.64 -74.99
C PRO A 465 -22.57 15.45 -76.29
N THR A 466 -23.66 15.14 -77.00
CA THR A 466 -24.22 15.98 -78.08
C THR A 466 -24.87 17.23 -77.50
#